data_ae02724e048fd3a27ab298f75e930b46
#
_entry.id   ae02724e048fd3a27ab298f75e930b46
#
_cell.length_a   1.000
_cell.length_b   1.000
_cell.length_c   1.000
_cell.angle_alpha   90.00
_cell.angle_beta   90.00
_cell.angle_gamma   90.00
#
_symmetry.space_group_name_H-M   'P 1'
#
loop_
_entity.id
_entity.type
_entity.pdbx_description
1 polymer ?
#
loop_
_entity_poly.entity_id
_entity_poly.type
_entity_poly.pdbx_seq_one_letter_code
_entity_poly.pdbx_strand_id
1 'polypeptide(L)'
;MKLPATQKALASRESKDSKRNIGREYVFDTFAERYNKWYDKPFGKTAFKLEKECIEFLCRNLKRPFLEIGVGTGRFAVALKVEYGVDKSIGVLKFAKERGIEVIRGEGENTPFVDGSFGAVFLIVTLCFVDDPIKVLKEASRVLKDDGSVILSLILKESPWASFYEKKGEEGNVFYKIAKFYTVSELKSMLKNVGLQISGVRSTIFQPPTEEPLHFEPSKKGHYKDAGFVAIKLRKDDDVSRKI
;
A
#
# COMPACT_ATOMS: atom_id res chain seq x y z
N MET A 1 -36.51 -20.86 -2.36
CA MET A 1 -35.74 -20.87 -3.60
C MET A 1 -34.34 -21.41 -3.29
N LYS A 2 -33.94 -22.61 -3.81
CA LYS A 2 -32.67 -23.24 -3.49
C LYS A 2 -31.58 -22.57 -4.37
N LEU A 3 -30.52 -22.05 -3.76
CA LEU A 3 -29.36 -21.49 -4.45
C LEU A 3 -28.66 -22.57 -5.33
N PRO A 4 -28.16 -22.23 -6.51
CA PRO A 4 -27.44 -23.16 -7.40
C PRO A 4 -26.22 -23.77 -6.70
N ALA A 5 -25.90 -25.02 -7.01
CA ALA A 5 -24.82 -25.81 -6.40
C ALA A 5 -23.43 -25.15 -6.47
N THR A 6 -23.18 -24.34 -7.51
CA THR A 6 -21.95 -23.56 -7.71
C THR A 6 -21.75 -22.45 -6.66
N GLN A 7 -22.82 -21.78 -6.21
CA GLN A 7 -22.71 -20.75 -5.15
C GLN A 7 -22.47 -21.37 -3.77
N LYS A 8 -23.04 -22.56 -3.50
CA LYS A 8 -22.76 -23.31 -2.26
C LYS A 8 -21.32 -23.81 -2.19
N ALA A 9 -20.73 -24.21 -3.32
CA ALA A 9 -19.34 -24.67 -3.38
C ALA A 9 -18.33 -23.50 -3.17
N LEU A 10 -18.65 -22.31 -3.65
CA LEU A 10 -17.83 -21.10 -3.42
C LEU A 10 -17.92 -20.65 -1.96
N ALA A 11 -19.13 -20.57 -1.41
CA ALA A 11 -19.33 -20.22 0.01
C ALA A 11 -18.72 -21.24 0.97
N SER A 12 -18.74 -22.56 0.63
CA SER A 12 -18.09 -23.61 1.42
C SER A 12 -16.55 -23.61 1.32
N ARG A 13 -15.97 -23.13 0.21
CA ARG A 13 -14.52 -22.90 0.10
C ARG A 13 -14.08 -21.70 0.92
N GLU A 14 -14.80 -20.59 0.85
CA GLU A 14 -14.51 -19.41 1.68
C GLU A 14 -14.58 -19.71 3.18
N SER A 15 -15.54 -20.56 3.63
CA SER A 15 -15.65 -20.95 5.04
C SER A 15 -14.57 -21.96 5.51
N LYS A 16 -13.98 -22.72 4.60
CA LYS A 16 -12.87 -23.66 4.92
C LYS A 16 -11.53 -22.94 5.01
N ASP A 17 -11.29 -21.91 4.21
CA ASP A 17 -10.06 -21.15 4.25
C ASP A 17 -9.96 -20.24 5.48
N SER A 18 -11.10 -19.74 6.01
CA SER A 18 -11.15 -18.96 7.26
C SER A 18 -10.75 -19.76 8.52
N LYS A 19 -10.72 -21.11 8.45
CA LYS A 19 -10.35 -21.98 9.58
C LYS A 19 -8.88 -22.37 9.63
N ARG A 20 -8.07 -22.05 8.60
CA ARG A 20 -6.62 -22.26 8.68
C ARG A 20 -5.99 -21.10 9.44
N ASN A 21 -5.29 -21.40 10.52
CA ASN A 21 -4.46 -20.42 11.23
C ASN A 21 -3.20 -20.17 10.37
N ILE A 22 -3.33 -19.37 9.31
CA ILE A 22 -2.23 -19.01 8.41
C ILE A 22 -1.44 -17.92 9.12
N GLY A 23 -0.14 -18.16 9.33
CA GLY A 23 0.76 -17.16 9.89
C GLY A 23 0.70 -15.86 9.06
N ARG A 24 0.82 -14.71 9.71
CA ARG A 24 0.75 -13.37 9.11
C ARG A 24 1.62 -13.24 7.85
N GLU A 25 2.78 -13.88 7.88
CA GLU A 25 3.79 -13.86 6.82
C GLU A 25 3.35 -14.54 5.51
N TYR A 26 2.37 -15.48 5.57
CA TYR A 26 1.93 -16.25 4.41
C TYR A 26 0.59 -15.81 3.81
N VAL A 27 -0.04 -14.78 4.34
CA VAL A 27 -1.37 -14.35 3.90
C VAL A 27 -1.36 -13.98 2.42
N PHE A 28 -0.39 -13.18 1.99
CA PHE A 28 -0.29 -12.75 0.59
C PHE A 28 0.18 -13.84 -0.36
N ASP A 29 0.94 -14.85 0.12
CA ASP A 29 1.26 -16.03 -0.68
C ASP A 29 0.05 -16.91 -0.89
N THR A 30 -0.68 -17.21 0.18
CA THR A 30 -1.83 -18.12 0.15
C THR A 30 -3.00 -17.55 -0.62
N PHE A 31 -3.23 -16.23 -0.53
CA PHE A 31 -4.41 -15.57 -1.10
C PHE A 31 -4.05 -14.60 -2.24
N ALA A 32 -2.92 -14.79 -2.90
CA ALA A 32 -2.43 -13.91 -3.97
C ALA A 32 -3.46 -13.70 -5.10
N GLU A 33 -4.10 -14.77 -5.58
CA GLU A 33 -5.17 -14.66 -6.58
C GLU A 33 -6.38 -13.88 -6.09
N ARG A 34 -6.82 -14.15 -4.85
CA ARG A 34 -7.96 -13.43 -4.24
C ARG A 34 -7.65 -11.94 -4.12
N TYR A 35 -6.43 -11.60 -3.69
CA TYR A 35 -5.95 -10.24 -3.60
C TYR A 35 -5.92 -9.57 -4.99
N ASN A 36 -5.36 -10.25 -5.98
CA ASN A 36 -5.31 -9.75 -7.35
C ASN A 36 -6.71 -9.50 -7.93
N LYS A 37 -7.63 -10.46 -7.78
CA LYS A 37 -9.01 -10.38 -8.28
C LYS A 37 -9.87 -9.34 -7.56
N TRP A 38 -9.46 -8.85 -6.37
CA TRP A 38 -10.19 -7.81 -5.67
C TRP A 38 -10.25 -6.51 -6.48
N TYR A 39 -9.17 -6.16 -7.16
CA TYR A 39 -9.11 -4.99 -8.03
C TYR A 39 -9.96 -5.10 -9.32
N ASP A 40 -10.45 -6.29 -9.64
CA ASP A 40 -11.32 -6.52 -10.81
C ASP A 40 -12.81 -6.40 -10.47
N LYS A 41 -13.14 -6.37 -9.17
CA LYS A 41 -14.50 -6.13 -8.68
C LYS A 41 -14.89 -4.65 -8.84
N PRO A 42 -16.20 -4.33 -8.98
CA PRO A 42 -16.63 -2.94 -9.17
C PRO A 42 -16.08 -1.95 -8.15
N PHE A 43 -16.15 -2.31 -6.85
CA PHE A 43 -15.57 -1.50 -5.78
C PHE A 43 -14.04 -1.31 -5.98
N GLY A 44 -13.30 -2.40 -6.11
CA GLY A 44 -11.84 -2.38 -6.24
C GLY A 44 -11.35 -1.61 -7.47
N LYS A 45 -12.07 -1.72 -8.60
CA LYS A 45 -11.77 -0.93 -9.81
C LYS A 45 -11.89 0.57 -9.57
N THR A 46 -12.93 0.99 -8.87
CA THR A 46 -13.14 2.41 -8.60
C THR A 46 -12.18 2.92 -7.54
N ALA A 47 -11.97 2.17 -6.46
CA ALA A 47 -10.96 2.48 -5.44
C ALA A 47 -9.58 2.67 -6.09
N PHE A 48 -9.14 1.72 -6.90
CA PHE A 48 -7.87 1.81 -7.63
C PHE A 48 -7.74 3.08 -8.49
N LYS A 49 -8.81 3.46 -9.22
CA LYS A 49 -8.79 4.68 -10.05
C LYS A 49 -8.63 5.95 -9.20
N LEU A 50 -9.34 6.01 -8.07
CA LEU A 50 -9.30 7.15 -7.14
C LEU A 50 -7.92 7.24 -6.46
N GLU A 51 -7.41 6.13 -5.97
CA GLU A 51 -6.09 6.03 -5.31
C GLU A 51 -4.96 6.36 -6.29
N LYS A 52 -5.01 5.80 -7.50
CA LYS A 52 -4.04 6.09 -8.56
C LYS A 52 -4.01 7.58 -8.89
N GLU A 53 -5.17 8.20 -9.15
CA GLU A 53 -5.28 9.63 -9.45
C GLU A 53 -4.69 10.48 -8.32
N CYS A 54 -5.00 10.14 -7.07
CA CYS A 54 -4.48 10.81 -5.89
C CYS A 54 -2.95 10.75 -5.82
N ILE A 55 -2.34 9.59 -6.11
CA ILE A 55 -0.89 9.39 -6.14
C ILE A 55 -0.26 10.14 -7.32
N GLU A 56 -0.83 10.06 -8.51
CA GLU A 56 -0.28 10.67 -9.73
C GLU A 56 -0.07 12.18 -9.59
N PHE A 57 -0.92 12.88 -8.86
CA PHE A 57 -0.72 14.31 -8.59
C PHE A 57 0.57 14.59 -7.81
N LEU A 58 1.03 13.69 -6.96
CA LEU A 58 2.27 13.84 -6.20
C LEU A 58 3.50 13.36 -6.98
N CYS A 59 3.30 12.62 -8.07
CA CYS A 59 4.38 12.08 -8.89
C CYS A 59 4.97 13.09 -9.89
N ARG A 60 4.45 14.29 -9.96
CA ARG A 60 4.97 15.32 -10.87
C ARG A 60 6.45 15.62 -10.54
N ASN A 61 7.29 15.63 -11.58
CA ASN A 61 8.73 15.93 -11.50
C ASN A 61 9.54 14.94 -10.64
N LEU A 62 9.08 13.70 -10.46
CA LEU A 62 9.89 12.65 -9.86
C LEU A 62 11.01 12.23 -10.82
N LYS A 63 12.20 11.99 -10.27
CA LYS A 63 13.37 11.51 -11.01
C LYS A 63 13.40 9.98 -10.99
N ARG A 64 13.82 9.38 -12.10
CA ARG A 64 13.98 7.93 -12.24
C ARG A 64 15.37 7.48 -11.75
N PRO A 65 15.57 6.18 -11.51
CA PRO A 65 14.58 5.10 -11.55
C PRO A 65 13.63 5.09 -10.35
N PHE A 66 12.52 4.33 -10.46
CA PHE A 66 11.49 4.18 -9.43
C PHE A 66 11.52 2.78 -8.83
N LEU A 67 11.32 2.69 -7.52
CA LEU A 67 11.16 1.44 -6.77
C LEU A 67 9.82 1.44 -6.03
N GLU A 68 9.11 0.33 -6.02
CA GLU A 68 7.99 0.08 -5.10
C GLU A 68 8.39 -1.01 -4.09
N ILE A 69 8.43 -0.65 -2.80
CA ILE A 69 8.61 -1.59 -1.69
C ILE A 69 7.23 -2.05 -1.23
N GLY A 70 7.02 -3.37 -1.22
CA GLY A 70 5.70 -3.97 -1.08
C GLY A 70 4.91 -3.90 -2.40
N VAL A 71 5.55 -4.24 -3.51
CA VAL A 71 4.97 -4.10 -4.87
C VAL A 71 3.73 -4.97 -5.09
N GLY A 72 3.52 -5.99 -4.25
CA GLY A 72 2.37 -6.86 -4.33
C GLY A 72 2.21 -7.47 -5.74
N THR A 73 1.01 -7.34 -6.30
CA THR A 73 0.72 -7.83 -7.65
C THR A 73 1.16 -6.88 -8.77
N GLY A 74 1.80 -5.75 -8.46
CA GLY A 74 2.35 -4.80 -9.43
C GLY A 74 1.32 -3.90 -10.12
N ARG A 75 0.07 -3.83 -9.66
CA ARG A 75 -0.96 -3.00 -10.32
C ARG A 75 -0.65 -1.51 -10.27
N PHE A 76 -0.21 -1.01 -9.11
CA PHE A 76 0.22 0.37 -8.97
C PHE A 76 1.54 0.61 -9.68
N ALA A 77 2.50 -0.32 -9.58
CA ALA A 77 3.78 -0.23 -10.29
C ALA A 77 3.58 0.01 -11.79
N VAL A 78 2.75 -0.81 -12.46
CA VAL A 78 2.42 -0.61 -13.89
C VAL A 78 1.77 0.74 -14.14
N ALA A 79 0.74 1.08 -13.36
CA ALA A 79 -0.03 2.31 -13.57
C ALA A 79 0.82 3.58 -13.38
N LEU A 80 1.80 3.54 -12.47
CA LEU A 80 2.71 4.64 -12.15
C LEU A 80 4.05 4.54 -12.88
N LYS A 81 4.22 3.53 -13.75
CA LYS A 81 5.44 3.25 -14.53
C LYS A 81 6.68 3.05 -13.63
N VAL A 82 6.51 2.36 -12.52
CA VAL A 82 7.60 1.93 -11.65
C VAL A 82 8.36 0.79 -12.32
N GLU A 83 9.69 0.84 -12.30
CA GLU A 83 10.54 -0.16 -12.95
C GLU A 83 10.84 -1.35 -12.05
N TYR A 84 11.08 -1.10 -10.76
CA TYR A 84 11.59 -2.10 -9.82
C TYR A 84 10.60 -2.33 -8.67
N GLY A 85 10.44 -3.58 -8.26
CA GLY A 85 9.56 -3.95 -7.18
C GLY A 85 10.19 -4.94 -6.20
N VAL A 86 9.97 -4.74 -4.89
CA VAL A 86 10.33 -5.70 -3.84
C VAL A 86 9.09 -6.14 -3.10
N ASP A 87 8.96 -7.44 -2.86
CA ASP A 87 7.94 -8.01 -1.97
C ASP A 87 8.46 -9.31 -1.36
N LYS A 88 8.05 -9.63 -0.13
CA LYS A 88 8.43 -10.89 0.52
C LYS A 88 7.64 -12.09 0.00
N SER A 89 6.44 -11.86 -0.52
CA SER A 89 5.51 -12.88 -0.99
C SER A 89 5.77 -13.26 -2.45
N ILE A 90 6.20 -14.50 -2.70
CA ILE A 90 6.41 -15.02 -4.05
C ILE A 90 5.09 -15.16 -4.82
N GLY A 91 3.99 -15.38 -4.09
CA GLY A 91 2.66 -15.54 -4.70
C GLY A 91 2.20 -14.29 -5.44
N VAL A 92 2.39 -13.11 -4.85
CA VAL A 92 2.01 -11.84 -5.51
C VAL A 92 3.06 -11.39 -6.54
N LEU A 93 4.36 -11.67 -6.30
CA LEU A 93 5.43 -11.32 -7.24
C LEU A 93 5.29 -11.96 -8.62
N LYS A 94 4.68 -13.15 -8.72
CA LYS A 94 4.37 -13.77 -10.01
C LYS A 94 3.53 -12.84 -10.90
N PHE A 95 2.49 -12.22 -10.33
CA PHE A 95 1.64 -11.27 -11.06
C PHE A 95 2.39 -9.99 -11.44
N ALA A 96 3.25 -9.47 -10.55
CA ALA A 96 4.04 -8.28 -10.84
C ALA A 96 5.03 -8.54 -11.98
N LYS A 97 5.69 -9.71 -11.99
CA LYS A 97 6.59 -10.14 -13.07
C LYS A 97 5.86 -10.30 -14.40
N GLU A 98 4.68 -10.93 -14.41
CA GLU A 98 3.84 -11.07 -15.61
C GLU A 98 3.41 -9.71 -16.18
N ARG A 99 3.36 -8.67 -15.33
CA ARG A 99 3.08 -7.28 -15.71
C ARG A 99 4.32 -6.51 -16.20
N GLY A 100 5.47 -7.15 -16.26
CA GLY A 100 6.71 -6.56 -16.77
C GLY A 100 7.50 -5.73 -15.76
N ILE A 101 7.24 -5.87 -14.46
CA ILE A 101 8.02 -5.22 -13.40
C ILE A 101 9.27 -6.08 -13.10
N GLU A 102 10.43 -5.46 -12.99
CA GLU A 102 11.67 -6.07 -12.48
C GLU A 102 11.50 -6.32 -10.98
N VAL A 103 11.26 -7.59 -10.61
CA VAL A 103 10.92 -7.94 -9.22
C VAL A 103 12.03 -8.68 -8.51
N ILE A 104 12.22 -8.34 -7.23
CA ILE A 104 13.13 -9.01 -6.31
C ILE A 104 12.31 -9.49 -5.11
N ARG A 105 12.51 -10.76 -4.73
CA ARG A 105 11.97 -11.25 -3.47
C ARG A 105 12.85 -10.76 -2.32
N GLY A 106 12.26 -10.01 -1.38
CA GLY A 106 12.97 -9.47 -0.23
C GLY A 106 12.04 -8.79 0.77
N GLU A 107 12.57 -8.50 1.93
CA GLU A 107 11.86 -7.76 2.96
C GLU A 107 12.03 -6.25 2.74
N GLY A 108 10.98 -5.49 3.00
CA GLY A 108 11.00 -4.03 2.86
C GLY A 108 11.92 -3.33 3.87
N GLU A 109 12.26 -4.02 4.94
CA GLU A 109 13.17 -3.58 6.00
C GLU A 109 14.65 -3.62 5.60
N ASN A 110 15.00 -4.40 4.55
CA ASN A 110 16.38 -4.58 4.09
C ASN A 110 16.38 -5.05 2.64
N THR A 111 16.40 -4.12 1.71
CA THR A 111 16.39 -4.40 0.27
C THR A 111 17.82 -4.57 -0.28
N PRO A 112 18.04 -5.37 -1.34
CA PRO A 112 19.37 -5.62 -1.89
C PRO A 112 19.87 -4.49 -2.84
N PHE A 113 19.42 -3.27 -2.61
CA PHE A 113 19.83 -2.13 -3.44
C PHE A 113 20.89 -1.28 -2.76
N VAL A 114 21.73 -0.63 -3.56
CA VAL A 114 22.76 0.31 -3.11
C VAL A 114 22.10 1.62 -2.65
N ASP A 115 22.75 2.32 -1.71
CA ASP A 115 22.33 3.63 -1.23
C ASP A 115 22.17 4.61 -2.39
N GLY A 116 21.14 5.45 -2.34
CA GLY A 116 20.94 6.50 -3.32
C GLY A 116 20.66 6.01 -4.75
N SER A 117 20.13 4.80 -4.93
CA SER A 117 19.87 4.23 -6.26
C SER A 117 18.66 4.81 -6.95
N PHE A 118 17.63 5.22 -6.21
CA PHE A 118 16.30 5.56 -6.75
C PHE A 118 15.98 7.05 -6.64
N GLY A 119 15.39 7.59 -7.69
CA GLY A 119 14.86 8.96 -7.67
C GLY A 119 13.49 9.06 -7.01
N ALA A 120 12.74 7.94 -6.96
CA ALA A 120 11.53 7.85 -6.15
C ALA A 120 11.33 6.43 -5.60
N VAL A 121 10.83 6.35 -4.37
CA VAL A 121 10.45 5.10 -3.69
C VAL A 121 8.97 5.18 -3.33
N PHE A 122 8.22 4.15 -3.70
CA PHE A 122 6.78 4.05 -3.44
C PHE A 122 6.52 3.04 -2.32
N LEU A 123 5.65 3.40 -1.40
CA LEU A 123 5.12 2.60 -0.30
C LEU A 123 3.60 2.71 -0.34
N ILE A 124 2.95 1.92 -1.20
CA ILE A 124 1.51 2.04 -1.46
C ILE A 124 0.76 1.01 -0.63
N VAL A 125 0.08 1.46 0.42
CA VAL A 125 -0.65 0.61 1.39
C VAL A 125 0.24 -0.51 1.95
N THR A 126 1.53 -0.23 2.13
CA THR A 126 2.54 -1.21 2.54
C THR A 126 2.79 -1.18 4.05
N LEU A 127 2.90 0.02 4.66
CA LEU A 127 3.25 0.14 6.08
C LEU A 127 2.30 -0.57 7.03
N CYS A 128 1.04 -0.73 6.65
CA CYS A 128 0.04 -1.44 7.45
C CYS A 128 0.28 -2.96 7.53
N PHE A 129 1.14 -3.51 6.70
CA PHE A 129 1.40 -4.96 6.60
C PHE A 129 2.81 -5.38 7.01
N VAL A 130 3.73 -4.45 7.24
CA VAL A 130 5.12 -4.75 7.64
C VAL A 130 5.25 -4.93 9.15
N ASP A 131 6.30 -5.62 9.57
CA ASP A 131 6.55 -5.87 10.99
C ASP A 131 7.17 -4.66 11.66
N ASP A 132 8.13 -4.00 11.01
CA ASP A 132 8.82 -2.80 11.49
C ASP A 132 8.72 -1.64 10.49
N PRO A 133 7.68 -0.80 10.59
CA PRO A 133 7.48 0.33 9.66
C PRO A 133 8.62 1.37 9.72
N ILE A 134 9.30 1.50 10.86
CA ILE A 134 10.43 2.42 11.00
C ILE A 134 11.62 1.92 10.18
N LYS A 135 11.91 0.62 10.20
CA LYS A 135 12.97 0.04 9.37
C LYS A 135 12.65 0.17 7.89
N VAL A 136 11.40 -0.08 7.47
CA VAL A 136 10.99 0.12 6.07
C VAL A 136 11.17 1.58 5.63
N LEU A 137 10.79 2.54 6.46
CA LEU A 137 10.98 3.97 6.15
C LEU A 137 12.47 4.36 6.11
N LYS A 138 13.30 3.80 7.00
CA LYS A 138 14.77 3.98 6.96
C LYS A 138 15.35 3.41 5.67
N GLU A 139 14.92 2.22 5.29
CA GLU A 139 15.37 1.57 4.08
C GLU A 139 14.96 2.36 2.82
N ALA A 140 13.70 2.81 2.77
CA ALA A 140 13.24 3.69 1.70
C ALA A 140 14.08 4.97 1.60
N SER A 141 14.44 5.57 2.75
CA SER A 141 15.33 6.73 2.80
C SER A 141 16.76 6.40 2.37
N ARG A 142 17.30 5.23 2.73
CA ARG A 142 18.65 4.80 2.37
C ARG A 142 18.82 4.64 0.86
N VAL A 143 17.88 3.95 0.21
CA VAL A 143 17.96 3.69 -1.24
C VAL A 143 17.55 4.89 -2.08
N LEU A 144 16.95 5.92 -1.46
CA LEU A 144 16.53 7.15 -2.12
C LEU A 144 17.73 8.08 -2.36
N LYS A 145 17.83 8.67 -3.56
CA LYS A 145 18.76 9.77 -3.87
C LYS A 145 18.48 10.99 -2.97
N ASP A 146 19.46 11.85 -2.78
CA ASP A 146 19.31 13.01 -1.88
C ASP A 146 18.22 13.97 -2.34
N ASP A 147 18.06 14.16 -3.63
CA ASP A 147 17.02 14.98 -4.25
C ASP A 147 15.75 14.18 -4.65
N GLY A 148 15.67 12.93 -4.20
CA GLY A 148 14.56 12.03 -4.46
C GLY A 148 13.33 12.29 -3.60
N SER A 149 12.28 11.50 -3.81
CA SER A 149 11.05 11.56 -3.02
C SER A 149 10.51 10.18 -2.69
N VAL A 150 10.00 10.00 -1.46
CA VAL A 150 9.17 8.84 -1.13
C VAL A 150 7.71 9.21 -1.34
N ILE A 151 6.96 8.35 -2.00
CA ILE A 151 5.50 8.43 -2.12
C ILE A 151 4.91 7.36 -1.21
N LEU A 152 4.40 7.81 -0.08
CA LEU A 152 3.74 6.96 0.91
C LEU A 152 2.24 7.11 0.78
N SER A 153 1.51 6.00 0.79
CA SER A 153 0.05 6.07 0.87
C SER A 153 -0.53 5.03 1.84
N LEU A 154 -1.58 5.42 2.53
CA LEU A 154 -2.19 4.62 3.58
C LEU A 154 -3.61 5.09 3.90
N ILE A 155 -4.32 4.26 4.67
CA ILE A 155 -5.55 4.61 5.38
C ILE A 155 -5.14 4.99 6.80
N LEU A 156 -5.46 6.20 7.24
CA LEU A 156 -5.13 6.67 8.58
C LEU A 156 -6.13 6.17 9.61
N LYS A 157 -5.68 5.97 10.85
CA LYS A 157 -6.48 5.44 11.96
C LYS A 157 -7.71 6.29 12.28
N GLU A 158 -7.62 7.60 12.08
CA GLU A 158 -8.72 8.54 12.31
C GLU A 158 -9.82 8.47 11.26
N SER A 159 -9.55 7.79 10.13
CA SER A 159 -10.55 7.61 9.07
C SER A 159 -11.64 6.63 9.48
N PRO A 160 -12.92 6.91 9.15
CA PRO A 160 -14.01 5.94 9.31
C PRO A 160 -13.75 4.62 8.57
N TRP A 161 -12.95 4.66 7.49
CA TRP A 161 -12.55 3.49 6.73
C TRP A 161 -11.62 2.56 7.50
N ALA A 162 -10.77 3.08 8.40
CA ALA A 162 -9.93 2.24 9.25
C ALA A 162 -10.79 1.38 10.17
N SER A 163 -11.76 1.99 10.88
CA SER A 163 -12.70 1.26 11.75
C SER A 163 -13.53 0.23 10.98
N PHE A 164 -13.95 0.56 9.76
CA PHE A 164 -14.66 -0.37 8.89
C PHE A 164 -13.82 -1.60 8.52
N TYR A 165 -12.55 -1.40 8.18
CA TYR A 165 -11.64 -2.50 7.82
C TYR A 165 -11.21 -3.30 9.06
N GLU A 166 -11.02 -2.67 10.21
CA GLU A 166 -10.78 -3.39 11.48
C GLU A 166 -11.93 -4.35 11.81
N LYS A 167 -13.18 -3.86 11.73
CA LYS A 167 -14.37 -4.71 11.92
C LYS A 167 -14.39 -5.88 10.93
N LYS A 168 -14.06 -5.65 9.66
CA LYS A 168 -13.95 -6.74 8.68
C LYS A 168 -12.85 -7.74 9.03
N GLY A 169 -11.74 -7.29 9.61
CA GLY A 169 -10.69 -8.17 10.15
C GLY A 169 -11.20 -9.05 11.28
N GLU A 170 -11.99 -8.50 12.22
CA GLU A 170 -12.64 -9.22 13.31
C GLU A 170 -13.67 -10.24 12.77
N GLU A 171 -14.39 -9.89 11.70
CA GLU A 171 -15.33 -10.77 10.99
C GLU A 171 -14.65 -11.86 10.15
N GLY A 172 -13.31 -11.92 10.13
CA GLY A 172 -12.53 -13.00 9.52
C GLY A 172 -11.91 -12.68 8.15
N ASN A 173 -11.91 -11.42 7.72
CA ASN A 173 -11.16 -11.06 6.52
C ASN A 173 -9.66 -11.17 6.79
N VAL A 174 -8.98 -12.09 6.08
CA VAL A 174 -7.60 -12.48 6.32
C VAL A 174 -6.58 -11.34 6.12
N PHE A 175 -6.85 -10.40 5.22
CA PHE A 175 -5.99 -9.26 4.96
C PHE A 175 -6.14 -8.19 6.05
N TYR A 176 -7.37 -7.82 6.37
CA TYR A 176 -7.62 -6.78 7.37
C TYR A 176 -7.33 -7.24 8.80
N LYS A 177 -7.41 -8.54 9.08
CA LYS A 177 -7.02 -9.13 10.37
C LYS A 177 -5.56 -8.84 10.73
N ILE A 178 -4.68 -8.70 9.74
CA ILE A 178 -3.24 -8.45 9.96
C ILE A 178 -2.84 -7.00 9.71
N ALA A 179 -3.76 -6.16 9.22
CA ALA A 179 -3.49 -4.76 8.95
C ALA A 179 -3.34 -3.95 10.25
N LYS A 180 -2.41 -2.98 10.25
CA LYS A 180 -2.25 -1.97 11.30
C LYS A 180 -2.54 -0.60 10.71
N PHE A 181 -3.40 0.17 11.36
CA PHE A 181 -3.67 1.55 10.97
C PHE A 181 -2.96 2.49 11.93
N TYR A 182 -2.26 3.48 11.40
CA TYR A 182 -1.48 4.45 12.16
C TYR A 182 -2.21 5.77 12.21
N THR A 183 -2.14 6.44 13.37
CA THR A 183 -2.59 7.81 13.54
C THR A 183 -1.66 8.80 12.84
N VAL A 184 -2.15 10.00 12.56
CA VAL A 184 -1.31 11.11 12.04
C VAL A 184 -0.14 11.38 12.97
N SER A 185 -0.36 11.31 14.28
CA SER A 185 0.69 11.57 15.29
C SER A 185 1.79 10.49 15.25
N GLU A 186 1.41 9.21 15.21
CA GLU A 186 2.36 8.10 15.09
C GLU A 186 3.17 8.19 13.79
N LEU A 187 2.48 8.47 12.67
CA LEU A 187 3.15 8.63 11.38
C LEU A 187 4.17 9.77 11.42
N LYS A 188 3.79 10.95 11.93
CA LYS A 188 4.73 12.08 12.06
C LYS A 188 5.92 11.74 12.93
N SER A 189 5.72 11.00 14.03
CA SER A 189 6.81 10.54 14.89
C SER A 189 7.75 9.60 14.15
N MET A 190 7.22 8.61 13.41
CA MET A 190 8.03 7.70 12.60
C MET A 190 8.85 8.45 11.54
N LEU A 191 8.23 9.39 10.82
CA LEU A 191 8.91 10.17 9.79
C LEU A 191 10.05 11.01 10.37
N LYS A 192 9.82 11.66 11.51
CA LYS A 192 10.86 12.43 12.22
C LYS A 192 12.04 11.54 12.62
N ASN A 193 11.77 10.33 13.12
CA ASN A 193 12.82 9.39 13.54
C ASN A 193 13.72 8.92 12.40
N VAL A 194 13.24 8.99 11.16
CA VAL A 194 14.00 8.54 9.98
C VAL A 194 14.51 9.69 9.11
N GLY A 195 14.36 10.95 9.54
CA GLY A 195 14.81 12.13 8.80
C GLY A 195 14.05 12.33 7.49
N LEU A 196 12.74 12.04 7.47
CA LEU A 196 11.85 12.30 6.34
C LEU A 196 10.85 13.40 6.70
N GLN A 197 10.68 14.37 5.82
CA GLN A 197 9.73 15.48 5.98
C GLN A 197 8.65 15.48 4.90
N ILE A 198 7.44 15.90 5.28
CA ILE A 198 6.30 15.98 4.38
C ILE A 198 6.45 17.18 3.44
N SER A 199 6.40 16.96 2.13
CA SER A 199 6.43 18.00 1.10
C SER A 199 5.13 18.14 0.30
N GLY A 200 4.22 17.19 0.42
CA GLY A 200 2.91 17.24 -0.20
C GLY A 200 1.96 16.22 0.38
N VAL A 201 0.67 16.52 0.40
CA VAL A 201 -0.39 15.61 0.88
C VAL A 201 -1.60 15.75 -0.03
N ARG A 202 -2.23 14.64 -0.35
CA ARG A 202 -3.54 14.57 -1.01
C ARG A 202 -4.38 13.48 -0.37
N SER A 203 -5.69 13.66 -0.43
CA SER A 203 -6.67 12.71 0.08
C SER A 203 -7.73 12.38 -0.97
N THR A 204 -8.30 11.19 -0.90
CA THR A 204 -9.40 10.74 -1.76
C THR A 204 -10.29 9.74 -1.02
N ILE A 205 -11.38 9.31 -1.67
CA ILE A 205 -12.39 8.42 -1.11
C ILE A 205 -13.06 9.09 0.10
N PHE A 206 -13.83 10.16 -0.15
CA PHE A 206 -14.56 10.92 0.88
C PHE A 206 -15.95 10.34 1.18
N GLN A 207 -16.35 9.34 0.44
CA GLN A 207 -17.64 8.64 0.64
C GLN A 207 -17.58 7.84 1.95
N PRO A 208 -18.73 7.66 2.65
CA PRO A 208 -18.79 6.81 3.82
C PRO A 208 -18.35 5.37 3.50
N PRO A 209 -17.79 4.64 4.49
CA PRO A 209 -17.42 3.24 4.28
C PRO A 209 -18.59 2.40 3.80
N THR A 210 -18.35 1.64 2.72
CA THR A 210 -19.36 0.80 2.05
C THR A 210 -18.71 -0.40 1.38
N GLU A 211 -19.50 -1.41 1.01
CA GLU A 211 -19.10 -2.48 0.08
C GLU A 211 -19.62 -2.25 -1.34
N GLU A 212 -20.49 -1.28 -1.51
CA GLU A 212 -21.02 -0.88 -2.81
C GLU A 212 -19.97 -0.16 -3.64
N PRO A 213 -20.09 -0.16 -4.97
CA PRO A 213 -19.15 0.57 -5.83
C PRO A 213 -19.06 2.05 -5.46
N LEU A 214 -17.84 2.55 -5.35
CA LEU A 214 -17.61 3.97 -5.10
C LEU A 214 -17.94 4.81 -6.34
N HIS A 215 -18.30 6.07 -6.11
CA HIS A 215 -18.42 7.06 -7.17
C HIS A 215 -17.07 7.77 -7.39
N PHE A 216 -16.78 8.15 -8.64
CA PHE A 216 -15.57 8.92 -8.90
C PHE A 216 -15.73 10.34 -8.33
N GLU A 217 -14.80 10.72 -7.48
CA GLU A 217 -14.66 12.05 -6.91
C GLU A 217 -13.18 12.43 -6.94
N PRO A 218 -12.80 13.60 -7.52
CA PRO A 218 -11.40 14.00 -7.60
C PRO A 218 -10.73 14.11 -6.24
N SER A 219 -9.45 13.72 -6.17
CA SER A 219 -8.67 13.88 -4.94
C SER A 219 -8.49 15.36 -4.58
N LYS A 220 -8.39 15.67 -3.30
CA LYS A 220 -8.21 17.04 -2.76
C LYS A 220 -6.81 17.19 -2.14
N LYS A 221 -6.22 18.38 -2.31
CA LYS A 221 -4.95 18.73 -1.65
C LYS A 221 -5.15 18.84 -0.14
N GLY A 222 -4.24 18.24 0.62
CA GLY A 222 -4.28 18.26 2.09
C GLY A 222 -4.78 16.94 2.69
N HIS A 223 -4.76 16.90 4.02
CA HIS A 223 -5.28 15.79 4.81
C HIS A 223 -6.71 16.07 5.25
N TYR A 224 -7.59 15.10 5.05
CA TYR A 224 -8.98 15.09 5.49
C TYR A 224 -9.23 13.86 6.35
N LYS A 225 -9.80 14.03 7.54
CA LYS A 225 -10.02 12.95 8.52
C LYS A 225 -11.01 11.89 8.04
N ASP A 226 -11.94 12.27 7.19
CA ASP A 226 -12.97 11.41 6.60
C ASP A 226 -12.51 10.67 5.34
N ALA A 227 -11.32 11.00 4.80
CA ALA A 227 -10.79 10.36 3.61
C ALA A 227 -10.43 8.89 3.85
N GLY A 228 -10.84 8.02 2.95
CA GLY A 228 -10.50 6.59 2.96
C GLY A 228 -9.07 6.29 2.49
N PHE A 229 -8.40 7.27 1.88
CA PHE A 229 -7.04 7.10 1.40
C PHE A 229 -6.29 8.43 1.38
N VAL A 230 -5.04 8.40 1.86
CA VAL A 230 -4.15 9.57 1.89
C VAL A 230 -2.83 9.20 1.21
N ALA A 231 -2.41 10.03 0.26
CA ALA A 231 -1.09 9.96 -0.35
C ALA A 231 -0.23 11.13 0.14
N ILE A 232 1.03 10.83 0.45
CA ILE A 232 1.98 11.76 1.07
C ILE A 232 3.28 11.71 0.29
N LYS A 233 3.76 12.86 -0.16
CA LYS A 233 5.09 13.02 -0.73
C LYS A 233 6.05 13.42 0.38
N LEU A 234 7.14 12.66 0.51
CA LEU A 234 8.18 12.90 1.50
C LEU A 234 9.49 13.20 0.78
N ARG A 235 10.39 13.91 1.45
CA ARG A 235 11.79 14.12 1.05
C ARG A 235 12.69 13.96 2.26
N LYS A 236 13.97 13.76 2.04
CA LYS A 236 14.96 13.80 3.11
C LYS A 236 14.96 15.16 3.79
N ASP A 237 15.19 15.18 5.10
CA ASP A 237 15.32 16.40 5.87
C ASP A 237 16.71 17.01 5.64
N ASP A 238 16.76 18.23 5.12
CA ASP A 238 18.01 18.92 4.81
C ASP A 238 18.91 19.17 6.05
N ASP A 239 18.29 19.23 7.25
CA ASP A 239 19.03 19.46 8.52
C ASP A 239 19.80 18.21 8.99
N VAL A 240 19.39 17.02 8.58
CA VAL A 240 20.08 15.77 8.93
C VAL A 240 21.28 15.53 7.99
N SER A 241 21.16 15.94 6.73
CA SER A 241 22.22 15.78 5.72
C SER A 241 23.45 16.67 5.96
N ARG A 242 23.35 17.71 6.81
CA ARG A 242 24.44 18.64 7.12
C ARG A 242 25.24 18.27 8.38
N LYS A 243 24.91 17.17 9.05
CA LYS A 243 25.56 16.75 10.32
C LYS A 243 26.49 15.53 10.19
N ILE A 244 26.85 15.13 8.97
CA ILE A 244 27.82 14.05 8.72
C ILE A 244 29.07 14.61 8.04
#